data_47ffda4c27e0e1baded2ee7ce0a936bb
#
_entry.id   47ffda4c27e0e1baded2ee7ce0a936bb
#
_cell.length_a   1.000
_cell.length_b   1.000
_cell.length_c   1.000
_cell.angle_alpha   90.00
_cell.angle_beta   90.00
_cell.angle_gamma   90.00
#
_symmetry.space_group_name_H-M   'P 1'
#
loop_
_entity.id
_entity.type
_entity.pdbx_description
1 polymer ?
#
loop_
_entity_poly.entity_id
_entity_poly.type
_entity_poly.pdbx_seq_one_letter_code
_entity_poly.pdbx_strand_id
1 'polypeptide(L)'
;MIKAFICDTRALDEVSAEKIINETPALAGVITPKSSVRWLESAAAYLLLASALDQLGYSGISAIAKDGCGKPHLLSNRGKVPHISISHRPGVALVVICDSDECGADIEREIDEVRAPGIEKRYLSSMHPIFDKACKCNMSLYVMDRDGHLSFGEKTTENDYKYLHIEKNFAPRSVTERWTLLEAVMKLDGCGVSGMARFDEIFANVATAHFSLWLDGESYSISVAERVNI
;
A
#
# COMPACT_ATOMS: atom_id res chain seq x y z
N MET A 1 0.03 -14.68 6.20
CA MET A 1 -0.01 -14.54 4.72
C MET A 1 -0.41 -13.11 4.39
N ILE A 2 0.33 -12.47 3.49
CA ILE A 2 0.03 -11.11 3.03
C ILE A 2 -0.92 -11.14 1.83
N LYS A 3 -1.86 -10.20 1.83
CA LYS A 3 -2.77 -9.94 0.72
C LYS A 3 -2.69 -8.46 0.37
N ALA A 4 -2.34 -8.15 -0.87
CA ALA A 4 -2.28 -6.79 -1.39
C ALA A 4 -3.45 -6.55 -2.36
N PHE A 5 -4.08 -5.40 -2.22
CA PHE A 5 -5.25 -4.98 -3.00
C PHE A 5 -4.95 -3.66 -3.67
N ILE A 6 -5.23 -3.58 -4.96
CA ILE A 6 -5.00 -2.38 -5.78
C ILE A 6 -6.32 -1.98 -6.45
N CYS A 7 -6.59 -0.70 -6.53
CA CYS A 7 -7.69 -0.17 -7.36
C CYS A 7 -7.28 1.08 -8.14
N ASP A 8 -7.91 1.25 -9.31
CA ASP A 8 -7.92 2.50 -10.06
C ASP A 8 -8.86 3.49 -9.36
N THR A 9 -8.34 4.62 -8.90
CA THR A 9 -9.14 5.60 -8.16
C THR A 9 -9.80 6.65 -9.06
N ARG A 10 -9.49 6.67 -10.36
CA ARG A 10 -9.99 7.67 -11.31
C ARG A 10 -11.48 7.48 -11.66
N ALA A 11 -12.01 6.29 -11.41
CA ALA A 11 -13.43 5.98 -11.59
C ALA A 11 -14.30 6.43 -10.41
N LEU A 12 -13.70 6.77 -9.27
CA LEU A 12 -14.42 7.19 -8.07
C LEU A 12 -14.76 8.68 -8.15
N ASP A 13 -16.04 9.01 -8.19
CA ASP A 13 -16.49 10.38 -8.08
C ASP A 13 -16.77 10.79 -6.62
N GLU A 14 -16.78 12.11 -6.36
CA GLU A 14 -16.94 12.64 -4.99
C GLU A 14 -18.28 12.27 -4.35
N VAL A 15 -19.36 12.23 -5.12
CA VAL A 15 -20.71 11.96 -4.60
C VAL A 15 -20.82 10.51 -4.15
N SER A 16 -20.33 9.60 -4.98
CA SER A 16 -20.28 8.16 -4.63
C SER A 16 -19.38 7.93 -3.42
N ALA A 17 -18.21 8.56 -3.36
CA ALA A 17 -17.30 8.47 -2.23
C ALA A 17 -17.96 8.94 -0.92
N GLU A 18 -18.58 10.11 -0.92
CA GLU A 18 -19.27 10.64 0.28
C GLU A 18 -20.39 9.73 0.77
N LYS A 19 -21.20 9.22 -0.17
CA LYS A 19 -22.29 8.31 0.18
C LYS A 19 -21.75 7.08 0.92
N ILE A 20 -20.77 6.40 0.35
CA ILE A 20 -20.23 5.16 0.91
C ILE A 20 -19.54 5.44 2.26
N ILE A 21 -18.80 6.54 2.39
CA ILE A 21 -18.14 6.92 3.65
C ILE A 21 -19.18 7.14 4.75
N ASN A 22 -20.26 7.84 4.45
CA ASN A 22 -21.34 8.08 5.40
C ASN A 22 -22.07 6.80 5.82
N GLU A 23 -22.13 5.81 4.93
CA GLU A 23 -22.72 4.49 5.18
C GLU A 23 -21.75 3.54 5.90
N THR A 24 -20.47 3.92 6.06
CA THR A 24 -19.41 3.09 6.68
C THR A 24 -18.85 3.77 7.93
N PRO A 25 -19.49 3.64 9.10
CA PRO A 25 -19.09 4.36 10.31
C PRO A 25 -17.63 4.11 10.75
N ALA A 26 -17.07 2.94 10.45
CA ALA A 26 -15.68 2.61 10.76
C ALA A 26 -14.67 3.53 10.07
N LEU A 27 -15.06 4.20 8.99
CA LEU A 27 -14.21 5.14 8.24
C LEU A 27 -14.29 6.58 8.77
N ALA A 28 -15.22 6.87 9.68
CA ALA A 28 -15.39 8.20 10.23
C ALA A 28 -14.12 8.67 10.95
N GLY A 29 -13.62 9.84 10.59
CA GLY A 29 -12.48 10.49 11.26
C GLY A 29 -11.08 10.06 10.80
N VAL A 30 -10.94 9.03 9.94
CA VAL A 30 -9.61 8.62 9.45
C VAL A 30 -9.28 9.14 8.05
N ILE A 31 -10.31 9.46 7.27
CA ILE A 31 -10.14 9.99 5.93
C ILE A 31 -9.68 11.45 6.02
N THR A 32 -8.73 11.80 5.18
CA THR A 32 -8.26 13.19 5.04
C THR A 32 -9.44 14.14 4.81
N PRO A 33 -9.47 15.33 5.43
CA PRO A 33 -10.59 16.26 5.27
C PRO A 33 -10.89 16.59 3.80
N LYS A 34 -12.17 16.76 3.47
CA LYS A 34 -12.64 17.03 2.09
C LYS A 34 -12.02 18.28 1.47
N SER A 35 -11.59 19.23 2.26
CA SER A 35 -10.85 20.42 1.79
C SER A 35 -9.44 20.13 1.27
N SER A 36 -8.91 18.92 1.50
CA SER A 36 -7.61 18.50 0.99
C SER A 36 -7.72 18.06 -0.46
N VAL A 37 -6.75 18.47 -1.28
CA VAL A 37 -6.59 17.98 -2.67
C VAL A 37 -6.39 16.45 -2.76
N ARG A 38 -6.04 15.81 -1.63
CA ARG A 38 -5.86 14.35 -1.53
C ARG A 38 -7.06 13.63 -0.95
N TRP A 39 -8.18 14.32 -0.76
CA TRP A 39 -9.35 13.72 -0.12
C TRP A 39 -9.87 12.50 -0.87
N LEU A 40 -10.05 12.61 -2.18
CA LEU A 40 -10.60 11.53 -2.99
C LEU A 40 -9.68 10.30 -3.06
N GLU A 41 -8.37 10.51 -3.14
CA GLU A 41 -7.37 9.44 -3.08
C GLU A 41 -7.41 8.71 -1.72
N SER A 42 -7.47 9.50 -0.64
CA SER A 42 -7.60 8.95 0.71
C SER A 42 -8.92 8.18 0.88
N ALA A 43 -10.03 8.72 0.39
CA ALA A 43 -11.33 8.06 0.41
C ALA A 43 -11.27 6.71 -0.34
N ALA A 44 -10.75 6.70 -1.57
CA ALA A 44 -10.61 5.49 -2.37
C ALA A 44 -9.81 4.39 -1.64
N ALA A 45 -8.71 4.76 -1.00
CA ALA A 45 -7.87 3.81 -0.26
C ALA A 45 -8.61 3.18 0.93
N TYR A 46 -9.39 3.96 1.68
CA TYR A 46 -10.18 3.42 2.79
C TYR A 46 -11.41 2.63 2.33
N LEU A 47 -12.02 2.99 1.21
CA LEU A 47 -13.08 2.19 0.58
C LEU A 47 -12.56 0.84 0.09
N LEU A 48 -11.37 0.83 -0.54
CA LEU A 48 -10.67 -0.40 -0.92
C LEU A 48 -10.41 -1.28 0.31
N LEU A 49 -9.96 -0.68 1.43
CA LEU A 49 -9.76 -1.40 2.69
C LEU A 49 -11.07 -2.02 3.19
N ALA A 50 -12.16 -1.27 3.22
CA ALA A 50 -13.45 -1.76 3.69
C ALA A 50 -13.93 -2.95 2.85
N SER A 51 -13.85 -2.84 1.51
CA SER A 51 -14.21 -3.91 0.58
C SER A 51 -13.32 -5.14 0.76
N ALA A 52 -12.01 -4.96 0.89
CA ALA A 52 -11.07 -6.05 1.10
C ALA A 52 -11.31 -6.79 2.42
N LEU A 53 -11.60 -6.08 3.50
CA LEU A 53 -11.92 -6.67 4.80
C LEU A 53 -13.22 -7.48 4.77
N ASP A 54 -14.26 -6.95 4.11
CA ASP A 54 -15.55 -7.65 3.94
C ASP A 54 -15.36 -8.95 3.15
N GLN A 55 -14.67 -8.91 2.01
CA GLN A 55 -14.40 -10.10 1.20
C GLN A 55 -13.53 -11.15 1.91
N LEU A 56 -12.66 -10.73 2.80
CA LEU A 56 -11.85 -11.64 3.63
C LEU A 56 -12.62 -12.17 4.84
N GLY A 57 -13.88 -11.74 5.04
CA GLY A 57 -14.74 -12.18 6.13
C GLY A 57 -14.42 -11.57 7.49
N TYR A 58 -13.66 -10.45 7.52
CA TYR A 58 -13.42 -9.72 8.77
C TYR A 58 -14.67 -8.93 9.17
N SER A 59 -15.39 -9.46 10.13
CA SER A 59 -16.57 -8.80 10.70
C SER A 59 -16.25 -8.17 12.06
N GLY A 60 -17.04 -7.17 12.44
CA GLY A 60 -16.94 -6.55 13.77
C GLY A 60 -15.84 -5.53 13.94
N ILE A 61 -15.29 -5.02 12.84
CA ILE A 61 -14.42 -3.83 12.87
C ILE A 61 -15.27 -2.63 13.23
N SER A 62 -14.99 -2.03 14.39
CA SER A 62 -15.77 -0.93 14.95
C SER A 62 -15.24 0.44 14.55
N ALA A 63 -13.93 0.54 14.32
CA ALA A 63 -13.27 1.77 13.91
C ALA A 63 -11.88 1.49 13.33
N ILE A 64 -11.33 2.51 12.71
CA ILE A 64 -9.91 2.60 12.35
C ILE A 64 -9.32 3.75 13.15
N ALA A 65 -8.21 3.54 13.83
CA ALA A 65 -7.47 4.57 14.54
C ALA A 65 -6.11 4.79 13.89
N LYS A 66 -5.54 5.97 14.07
CA LYS A 66 -4.15 6.25 13.69
C LYS A 66 -3.32 6.38 14.96
N ASP A 67 -2.14 5.79 14.97
CA ASP A 67 -1.17 5.98 16.06
C ASP A 67 -0.52 7.38 16.00
N GLY A 68 0.40 7.65 16.92
CA GLY A 68 1.12 8.92 17.00
C GLY A 68 1.98 9.24 15.77
N CYS A 69 2.28 8.26 14.94
CA CYS A 69 3.03 8.40 13.68
C CYS A 69 2.12 8.38 12.44
N GLY A 70 0.81 8.25 12.64
CA GLY A 70 -0.18 8.24 11.56
C GLY A 70 -0.44 6.88 10.91
N LYS A 71 0.17 5.79 11.42
CA LYS A 71 -0.09 4.43 10.94
C LYS A 71 -1.51 4.01 11.33
N PRO A 72 -2.33 3.51 10.37
CA PRO A 72 -3.68 3.07 10.67
C PRO A 72 -3.69 1.69 11.34
N HIS A 73 -4.57 1.52 12.32
CA HIS A 73 -4.85 0.28 13.03
C HIS A 73 -6.33 0.00 13.07
N LEU A 74 -6.71 -1.25 12.91
CA LEU A 74 -8.10 -1.69 13.03
C LEU A 74 -8.46 -1.89 14.50
N LEU A 75 -9.64 -1.44 14.88
CA LEU A 75 -10.23 -1.68 16.20
C LEU A 75 -11.42 -2.62 16.04
N SER A 76 -11.52 -3.62 16.91
CA SER A 76 -12.63 -4.57 16.90
C SER A 76 -13.11 -4.89 18.31
N ASN A 77 -14.42 -5.09 18.43
CA ASN A 77 -15.06 -5.56 19.65
C ASN A 77 -15.20 -7.11 19.68
N ARG A 78 -14.76 -7.81 18.64
CA ARG A 78 -15.05 -9.25 18.41
C ARG A 78 -13.85 -10.12 18.09
N GLY A 79 -12.66 -9.77 18.53
CA GLY A 79 -11.50 -10.65 18.38
C GLY A 79 -10.30 -10.03 17.68
N LYS A 80 -9.39 -10.89 17.19
CA LYS A 80 -8.15 -10.48 16.52
C LYS A 80 -8.47 -9.81 15.18
N VAL A 81 -7.85 -8.69 14.92
CA VAL A 81 -7.87 -7.99 13.64
C VAL A 81 -6.53 -8.16 12.92
N PRO A 82 -6.52 -8.12 11.59
CA PRO A 82 -5.27 -8.14 10.85
C PRO A 82 -4.51 -6.82 10.97
N HIS A 83 -3.23 -6.87 10.69
CA HIS A 83 -2.42 -5.68 10.46
C HIS A 83 -2.69 -5.13 9.07
N ILE A 84 -2.63 -3.81 8.92
CA ILE A 84 -2.91 -3.14 7.65
C ILE A 84 -1.84 -2.11 7.31
N SER A 85 -1.64 -1.88 6.03
CA SER A 85 -0.89 -0.74 5.52
C SER A 85 -1.60 -0.17 4.30
N ILE A 86 -1.55 1.14 4.16
CA ILE A 86 -2.25 1.88 3.10
C ILE A 86 -1.28 2.84 2.42
N SER A 87 -1.33 2.88 1.10
CA SER A 87 -0.66 3.90 0.30
C SER A 87 -1.53 4.29 -0.89
N HIS A 88 -1.41 5.53 -1.35
CA HIS A 88 -2.11 6.01 -2.52
C HIS A 88 -1.33 7.11 -3.24
N ARG A 89 -1.54 7.19 -4.55
CA ARG A 89 -1.07 8.27 -5.43
C ARG A 89 -2.20 8.63 -6.38
N PRO A 90 -2.14 9.79 -7.05
CA PRO A 90 -3.12 10.11 -8.07
C PRO A 90 -3.34 8.94 -9.02
N GLY A 91 -4.58 8.51 -9.15
CA GLY A 91 -4.99 7.42 -10.03
C GLY A 91 -4.96 6.02 -9.43
N VAL A 92 -4.34 5.79 -8.25
CA VAL A 92 -4.18 4.44 -7.70
C VAL A 92 -4.19 4.42 -6.17
N ALA A 93 -4.79 3.38 -5.60
CA ALA A 93 -4.69 3.06 -4.17
C ALA A 93 -4.20 1.63 -3.96
N LEU A 94 -3.44 1.46 -2.89
CA LEU A 94 -2.89 0.19 -2.43
C LEU A 94 -3.26 -0.04 -0.97
N VAL A 95 -3.80 -1.22 -0.67
CA VAL A 95 -4.06 -1.70 0.67
C VAL A 95 -3.37 -3.04 0.86
N VAL A 96 -2.69 -3.22 1.97
CA VAL A 96 -2.09 -4.50 2.36
C VAL A 96 -2.69 -4.95 3.67
N ILE A 97 -3.06 -6.23 3.73
CA ILE A 97 -3.64 -6.89 4.90
C ILE A 97 -2.77 -8.10 5.25
N CYS A 98 -2.34 -8.20 6.50
CA CYS A 98 -1.52 -9.29 7.01
C CYS A 98 -2.14 -9.91 8.28
N ASP A 99 -2.35 -11.22 8.25
CA ASP A 99 -2.97 -11.95 9.36
C ASP A 99 -1.99 -12.25 10.51
N SER A 100 -0.70 -12.35 10.19
CA SER A 100 0.33 -12.88 11.08
C SER A 100 1.07 -11.81 11.86
N ASP A 101 1.53 -10.76 11.18
CA ASP A 101 2.46 -9.80 11.75
C ASP A 101 2.30 -8.42 11.10
N GLU A 102 3.08 -7.44 11.57
CA GLU A 102 3.07 -6.10 11.00
C GLU A 102 3.48 -6.10 9.54
N CYS A 103 2.84 -5.22 8.78
CA CYS A 103 3.13 -4.99 7.38
C CYS A 103 3.27 -3.50 7.06
N GLY A 104 3.98 -3.25 5.98
CA GLY A 104 4.09 -1.92 5.39
C GLY A 104 3.97 -2.01 3.87
N ALA A 105 3.44 -0.99 3.25
CA ALA A 105 3.29 -0.94 1.81
C ALA A 105 3.42 0.49 1.31
N ASP A 106 4.04 0.62 0.15
CA ASP A 106 4.09 1.89 -0.54
C ASP A 106 3.88 1.73 -2.03
N ILE A 107 3.32 2.77 -2.66
CA ILE A 107 3.14 2.91 -4.10
C ILE A 107 3.58 4.30 -4.52
N GLU A 108 4.45 4.37 -5.53
CA GLU A 108 4.94 5.61 -6.09
C GLU A 108 4.81 5.62 -7.59
N ARG A 109 4.41 6.76 -8.14
CA ARG A 109 4.57 7.03 -9.57
C ARG A 109 6.06 7.20 -9.88
N GLU A 110 6.46 6.87 -11.12
CA GLU A 110 7.85 7.04 -11.53
C GLU A 110 8.37 8.44 -11.18
N ILE A 111 9.46 8.47 -10.42
CA ILE A 111 10.10 9.69 -9.96
C ILE A 111 10.89 10.28 -11.13
N ASP A 112 10.57 11.51 -11.48
CA ASP A 112 11.21 12.20 -12.60
C ASP A 112 12.71 12.43 -12.39
N GLU A 113 13.42 12.63 -13.50
CA GLU A 113 14.88 12.82 -13.53
C GLU A 113 15.35 14.06 -12.75
N VAL A 114 14.47 15.03 -12.49
CA VAL A 114 14.79 16.25 -11.73
C VAL A 114 14.82 15.96 -10.24
N ARG A 115 13.87 15.15 -9.74
CA ARG A 115 13.73 14.81 -8.32
C ARG A 115 14.63 13.65 -7.90
N ALA A 116 14.89 12.71 -8.79
CA ALA A 116 15.61 11.46 -8.49
C ALA A 116 16.99 11.70 -7.86
N PRO A 117 17.88 12.60 -8.36
CA PRO A 117 19.19 12.84 -7.74
C PRO A 117 19.11 13.36 -6.30
N GLY A 118 18.09 14.15 -5.98
CA GLY A 118 17.88 14.67 -4.64
C GLY A 118 17.49 13.57 -3.65
N ILE A 119 16.61 12.68 -4.05
CA ILE A 119 16.18 11.51 -3.26
C ILE A 119 17.34 10.54 -3.08
N GLU A 120 18.04 10.20 -4.17
CA GLU A 120 19.20 9.33 -4.15
C GLU A 120 20.25 9.82 -3.14
N LYS A 121 20.68 11.09 -3.28
CA LYS A 121 21.70 11.67 -2.41
C LYS A 121 21.28 11.73 -0.94
N ARG A 122 20.03 12.07 -0.67
CA ARG A 122 19.57 12.33 0.70
C ARG A 122 19.21 11.05 1.46
N TYR A 123 18.67 10.03 0.77
CA TYR A 123 18.03 8.91 1.42
C TYR A 123 18.56 7.54 1.01
N LEU A 124 19.05 7.35 -0.22
CA LEU A 124 19.34 6.03 -0.77
C LEU A 124 20.83 5.69 -0.89
N SER A 125 21.71 6.68 -0.99
CA SER A 125 23.13 6.46 -1.29
C SER A 125 23.88 5.62 -0.25
N SER A 126 23.48 5.68 1.02
CA SER A 126 24.05 4.84 2.10
C SER A 126 23.45 3.43 2.19
N MET A 127 22.39 3.15 1.45
CA MET A 127 21.58 1.92 1.57
C MET A 127 21.80 0.91 0.43
N HIS A 128 22.65 1.22 -0.55
CA HIS A 128 22.91 0.37 -1.71
C HIS A 128 23.12 -1.12 -1.38
N PRO A 129 23.92 -1.49 -0.36
CA PRO A 129 24.16 -2.91 -0.06
C PRO A 129 22.92 -3.67 0.44
N ILE A 130 21.92 -2.95 0.94
CA ILE A 130 20.70 -3.53 1.50
C ILE A 130 19.73 -3.90 0.39
N PHE A 131 19.62 -3.07 -0.63
CA PHE A 131 18.72 -3.29 -1.76
C PHE A 131 19.10 -4.50 -2.63
N ASP A 132 20.36 -4.95 -2.56
CA ASP A 132 20.83 -6.16 -3.25
C ASP A 132 20.39 -7.47 -2.57
N LYS A 133 19.88 -7.40 -1.34
CA LYS A 133 19.37 -8.57 -0.62
C LYS A 133 17.92 -8.82 -1.06
N ALA A 134 17.74 -9.75 -1.99
CA ALA A 134 16.42 -10.22 -2.38
C ALA A 134 15.75 -10.96 -1.22
N CYS A 135 14.79 -10.35 -0.56
CA CYS A 135 13.91 -11.01 0.40
C CYS A 135 12.63 -11.45 -0.31
N LYS A 136 12.17 -12.66 0.00
CA LYS A 136 10.96 -13.22 -0.61
C LYS A 136 9.81 -13.12 0.35
N CYS A 137 8.86 -12.24 0.08
CA CYS A 137 7.58 -12.21 0.73
C CYS A 137 6.58 -13.07 -0.05
N ASN A 138 5.84 -13.93 0.65
CA ASN A 138 4.77 -14.73 0.07
C ASN A 138 3.48 -13.90 0.11
N MET A 139 3.04 -13.42 -1.04
CA MET A 139 1.95 -12.47 -1.15
C MET A 139 0.97 -12.88 -2.25
N SER A 140 -0.32 -12.69 -1.98
CA SER A 140 -1.39 -12.72 -2.98
C SER A 140 -1.77 -11.31 -3.37
N LEU A 141 -1.89 -11.05 -4.66
CA LEU A 141 -2.26 -9.75 -5.21
C LEU A 141 -3.68 -9.81 -5.77
N TYR A 142 -4.48 -8.83 -5.42
CA TYR A 142 -5.87 -8.67 -5.87
C TYR A 142 -6.03 -7.30 -6.53
N VAL A 143 -6.81 -7.28 -7.59
CA VAL A 143 -7.17 -6.02 -8.27
C VAL A 143 -8.67 -5.82 -8.18
N MET A 144 -9.09 -4.64 -7.74
CA MET A 144 -10.50 -4.23 -7.75
C MET A 144 -10.81 -3.53 -9.07
N ASP A 145 -11.79 -4.04 -9.78
CA ASP A 145 -12.30 -3.41 -11.00
C ASP A 145 -13.17 -2.17 -10.68
N ARG A 146 -13.64 -1.50 -11.74
CA ARG A 146 -14.46 -0.29 -11.61
C ARG A 146 -15.86 -0.56 -11.05
N ASP A 147 -16.32 -1.82 -11.09
CA ASP A 147 -17.60 -2.27 -10.54
C ASP A 147 -17.46 -2.73 -9.08
N GLY A 148 -16.25 -2.65 -8.51
CA GLY A 148 -15.95 -3.03 -7.13
C GLY A 148 -15.69 -4.52 -6.91
N HIS A 149 -15.57 -5.31 -7.97
CA HIS A 149 -15.24 -6.73 -7.85
C HIS A 149 -13.73 -6.92 -7.70
N LEU A 150 -13.32 -7.73 -6.72
CA LEU A 150 -11.93 -8.13 -6.56
C LEU A 150 -11.63 -9.39 -7.36
N SER A 151 -10.56 -9.36 -8.13
CA SER A 151 -10.01 -10.51 -8.85
C SER A 151 -8.57 -10.76 -8.43
N PHE A 152 -8.13 -12.02 -8.55
CA PHE A 152 -6.77 -12.43 -8.22
C PHE A 152 -5.81 -12.03 -9.35
N GLY A 153 -4.82 -11.19 -9.06
CA GLY A 153 -3.94 -10.57 -10.07
C GLY A 153 -3.07 -11.56 -10.86
N GLU A 154 -2.69 -12.70 -10.28
CA GLU A 154 -1.92 -13.73 -11.01
C GLU A 154 -2.73 -14.51 -12.06
N LYS A 155 -4.06 -14.36 -12.06
CA LYS A 155 -5.00 -14.99 -12.99
C LYS A 155 -5.69 -14.00 -13.93
N THR A 156 -5.35 -12.72 -13.85
CA THR A 156 -5.87 -11.74 -14.80
C THR A 156 -5.32 -12.08 -16.18
N THR A 157 -6.17 -12.62 -17.03
CA THR A 157 -5.87 -12.75 -18.45
C THR A 157 -5.80 -11.35 -19.05
N GLU A 158 -4.99 -11.14 -20.08
CA GLU A 158 -4.83 -9.84 -20.76
C GLU A 158 -6.16 -9.16 -21.16
N ASN A 159 -7.28 -9.89 -21.13
CA ASN A 159 -8.62 -9.39 -21.50
C ASN A 159 -9.41 -8.75 -20.36
N ASP A 160 -9.11 -9.04 -19.09
CA ASP A 160 -9.93 -8.56 -17.96
C ASP A 160 -9.53 -7.14 -17.53
N TYR A 161 -8.27 -6.73 -17.80
CA TYR A 161 -7.77 -5.38 -17.51
C TYR A 161 -7.00 -4.83 -18.71
N LYS A 162 -7.73 -4.37 -19.71
CA LYS A 162 -7.17 -3.79 -20.94
C LYS A 162 -6.16 -2.65 -20.71
N TYR A 163 -6.12 -2.10 -19.48
CA TYR A 163 -5.33 -0.93 -19.09
C TYR A 163 -4.43 -1.15 -17.87
N LEU A 164 -4.35 -2.37 -17.34
CA LEU A 164 -3.57 -2.67 -16.14
C LEU A 164 -2.64 -3.85 -16.42
N HIS A 165 -1.33 -3.61 -16.26
CA HIS A 165 -0.30 -4.64 -16.33
C HIS A 165 0.54 -4.62 -15.06
N ILE A 166 0.84 -5.80 -14.49
CA ILE A 166 1.64 -5.95 -13.26
C ILE A 166 2.78 -6.91 -13.53
N GLU A 167 3.99 -6.50 -13.19
CA GLU A 167 5.19 -7.32 -13.28
C GLU A 167 5.84 -7.44 -11.89
N LYS A 168 6.16 -8.68 -11.49
CA LYS A 168 6.87 -8.94 -10.24
C LYS A 168 8.37 -8.77 -10.44
N ASN A 169 8.98 -7.89 -9.67
CA ASN A 169 10.41 -7.62 -9.68
C ASN A 169 11.10 -8.34 -8.52
N PHE A 170 12.32 -8.82 -8.73
CA PHE A 170 13.08 -9.54 -7.70
C PHE A 170 13.92 -8.62 -6.80
N ALA A 171 14.36 -7.49 -7.32
CA ALA A 171 15.11 -6.50 -6.56
C ALA A 171 14.86 -5.09 -7.13
N PRO A 172 14.76 -4.06 -6.27
CA PRO A 172 14.58 -2.69 -6.71
C PRO A 172 15.84 -2.16 -7.38
N ARG A 173 15.69 -1.58 -8.57
CA ARG A 173 16.79 -1.08 -9.41
C ARG A 173 16.74 0.42 -9.58
N SER A 174 15.58 0.96 -9.91
CA SER A 174 15.38 2.40 -10.09
C SER A 174 15.38 3.16 -8.77
N VAL A 175 15.52 4.47 -8.83
CA VAL A 175 15.36 5.35 -7.65
C VAL A 175 13.97 5.22 -7.08
N THR A 176 12.96 5.14 -7.94
CA THR A 176 11.55 4.97 -7.54
C THR A 176 11.35 3.67 -6.78
N GLU A 177 11.82 2.54 -7.30
CA GLU A 177 11.69 1.23 -6.67
C GLU A 177 12.37 1.19 -5.29
N ARG A 178 13.59 1.74 -5.19
CA ARG A 178 14.33 1.80 -3.92
C ARG A 178 13.66 2.73 -2.91
N TRP A 179 13.13 3.86 -3.36
CA TRP A 179 12.38 4.78 -2.53
C TRP A 179 11.10 4.15 -2.01
N THR A 180 10.35 3.47 -2.88
CA THR A 180 9.11 2.77 -2.53
C THR A 180 9.39 1.65 -1.51
N LEU A 181 10.50 0.91 -1.66
CA LEU A 181 10.92 -0.07 -0.67
C LEU A 181 11.21 0.57 0.69
N LEU A 182 12.00 1.65 0.69
CA LEU A 182 12.32 2.37 1.91
C LEU A 182 11.06 2.82 2.65
N GLU A 183 10.10 3.44 1.93
CA GLU A 183 8.85 3.88 2.54
C GLU A 183 7.99 2.72 3.03
N ALA A 184 7.93 1.60 2.31
CA ALA A 184 7.21 0.41 2.77
C ALA A 184 7.76 -0.13 4.09
N VAL A 185 9.10 -0.24 4.21
CA VAL A 185 9.77 -0.67 5.45
C VAL A 185 9.56 0.33 6.58
N MET A 186 9.60 1.64 6.31
CA MET A 186 9.33 2.66 7.31
C MET A 186 7.88 2.66 7.79
N LYS A 187 6.93 2.38 6.89
CA LYS A 187 5.51 2.21 7.24
C LYS A 187 5.27 0.93 8.06
N LEU A 188 6.03 -0.14 7.81
CA LEU A 188 5.98 -1.34 8.63
C LEU A 188 6.37 -1.03 10.08
N ASP A 189 7.46 -0.30 10.30
CA ASP A 189 7.94 0.07 11.64
C ASP A 189 7.11 1.20 12.29
N GLY A 190 6.30 1.92 11.51
CA GLY A 190 5.47 3.03 11.98
C GLY A 190 6.23 4.33 12.24
N CYS A 191 7.54 4.38 12.01
CA CYS A 191 8.39 5.54 12.31
C CYS A 191 8.45 6.57 11.19
N GLY A 192 7.96 6.26 9.99
CA GLY A 192 8.17 7.08 8.80
C GLY A 192 9.64 7.35 8.56
N VAL A 193 9.95 8.38 7.77
CA VAL A 193 11.36 8.73 7.45
C VAL A 193 12.22 9.11 8.66
N SER A 194 11.63 9.38 9.83
CA SER A 194 12.38 9.60 11.07
C SER A 194 13.07 8.34 11.59
N GLY A 195 12.61 7.15 11.20
CA GLY A 195 13.22 5.86 11.53
C GLY A 195 14.44 5.49 10.71
N MET A 196 14.84 6.29 9.72
CA MET A 196 15.94 5.96 8.79
C MET A 196 17.27 5.64 9.48
N ALA A 197 17.57 6.26 10.60
CA ALA A 197 18.81 5.97 11.35
C ALA A 197 18.89 4.52 11.85
N ARG A 198 17.75 3.79 11.90
CA ARG A 198 17.66 2.39 12.32
C ARG A 198 17.24 1.46 11.17
N PHE A 199 17.34 1.94 9.93
CA PHE A 199 16.84 1.17 8.78
C PHE A 199 17.45 -0.22 8.67
N ASP A 200 18.77 -0.35 8.88
CA ASP A 200 19.48 -1.64 8.84
C ASP A 200 18.94 -2.62 9.86
N GLU A 201 18.67 -2.15 11.08
CA GLU A 201 18.11 -2.94 12.18
C GLU A 201 16.68 -3.40 11.83
N ILE A 202 15.86 -2.49 11.33
CA ILE A 202 14.47 -2.76 10.94
C ILE A 202 14.45 -3.76 9.78
N PHE A 203 15.27 -3.52 8.75
CA PHE A 203 15.32 -4.33 7.53
C PHE A 203 15.84 -5.74 7.73
N ALA A 204 16.68 -5.98 8.78
CA ALA A 204 17.25 -7.28 9.06
C ALA A 204 16.20 -8.39 9.24
N ASN A 205 14.99 -8.03 9.71
CA ASN A 205 13.90 -8.95 10.01
C ASN A 205 12.67 -8.69 9.13
N VAL A 206 12.87 -8.34 7.86
CA VAL A 206 11.80 -7.98 6.93
C VAL A 206 11.90 -8.81 5.66
N ALA A 207 10.80 -9.42 5.27
CA ALA A 207 10.61 -9.95 3.92
C ALA A 207 9.92 -8.89 3.05
N THR A 208 10.32 -8.78 1.79
CA THR A 208 9.79 -7.78 0.87
C THR A 208 9.35 -8.38 -0.47
N ALA A 209 8.44 -7.69 -1.13
CA ALA A 209 8.04 -7.96 -2.51
C ALA A 209 7.93 -6.65 -3.28
N HIS A 210 8.30 -6.68 -4.56
CA HIS A 210 8.31 -5.52 -5.45
C HIS A 210 7.55 -5.83 -6.72
N PHE A 211 6.83 -4.83 -7.22
CA PHE A 211 6.05 -4.92 -8.44
C PHE A 211 6.13 -3.61 -9.21
N SER A 212 6.13 -3.71 -10.53
CA SER A 212 5.82 -2.60 -11.41
C SER A 212 4.37 -2.74 -11.86
N LEU A 213 3.65 -1.63 -11.80
CA LEU A 213 2.27 -1.51 -12.24
C LEU A 213 2.19 -0.49 -13.36
N TRP A 214 1.60 -0.86 -14.48
CA TRP A 214 1.22 0.05 -15.54
C TRP A 214 -0.29 0.19 -15.56
N LEU A 215 -0.74 1.41 -15.41
CA LEU A 215 -2.16 1.73 -15.35
C LEU A 215 -2.43 2.93 -16.26
N ASP A 216 -3.09 2.68 -17.39
CA ASP A 216 -3.51 3.70 -18.35
C ASP A 216 -2.35 4.57 -18.88
N GLY A 217 -1.21 3.92 -19.14
CA GLY A 217 0.01 4.57 -19.66
C GLY A 217 0.90 5.21 -18.60
N GLU A 218 0.50 5.17 -17.33
CA GLU A 218 1.35 5.61 -16.21
C GLU A 218 2.02 4.42 -15.52
N SER A 219 3.27 4.60 -15.12
CA SER A 219 4.06 3.60 -14.41
C SER A 219 4.12 3.91 -12.92
N TYR A 220 3.93 2.86 -12.11
CA TYR A 220 4.03 2.91 -10.65
C TYR A 220 4.94 1.79 -10.15
N SER A 221 5.70 2.09 -9.11
CA SER A 221 6.44 1.09 -8.34
C SER A 221 5.69 0.79 -7.06
N ILE A 222 5.58 -0.49 -6.72
CA ILE A 222 4.93 -0.99 -5.51
C ILE A 222 5.93 -1.80 -4.71
N SER A 223 6.00 -1.53 -3.42
CA SER A 223 6.74 -2.34 -2.47
C SER A 223 5.87 -2.74 -1.29
N VAL A 224 6.02 -3.98 -0.86
CA VAL A 224 5.35 -4.53 0.32
C VAL A 224 6.41 -5.12 1.24
N ALA A 225 6.27 -4.88 2.52
CA ALA A 225 7.17 -5.36 3.57
C ALA A 225 6.37 -6.09 4.66
N GLU A 226 6.89 -7.20 5.15
CA GLU A 226 6.34 -8.01 6.24
C GLU A 226 7.43 -8.30 7.26
N ARG A 227 7.12 -8.17 8.54
CA ARG A 227 8.02 -8.63 9.60
C ARG A 227 8.09 -10.15 9.58
N VAL A 228 9.29 -10.70 9.67
CA VAL A 228 9.51 -12.14 9.76
C VAL A 228 10.12 -12.46 11.14
N ASN A 229 9.49 -13.38 11.83
CA ASN A 229 10.06 -13.93 13.07
C ASN A 229 11.12 -14.96 12.68
N ILE A 230 12.38 -14.69 13.03
CA ILE A 230 13.52 -15.60 12.84
C ILE A 230 13.59 -16.57 14.02
#